data_6bdbba69ef185ef5733d3f6bff8b71fc
#
_entry.id   6bdbba69ef185ef5733d3f6bff8b71fc
#
_cell.length_a   1.000
_cell.length_b   1.000
_cell.length_c   1.000
_cell.angle_alpha   90.00
_cell.angle_beta   90.00
_cell.angle_gamma   90.00
#
_symmetry.space_group_name_H-M   'P 1'
#
loop_
_entity.id
_entity.type
_entity.pdbx_description
1 polymer ?
#
loop_
_entity_poly.entity_id
_entity_poly.type
_entity_poly.pdbx_seq_one_letter_code
_entity_poly.pdbx_strand_id
1 'polypeptide(L)'
;MSVSRRVLCAAYGVIAVLAVIGTWGNNLPYLQSGFAAFWQDTLANPASRSITVDIFFLTLVVFVWMVLEARRLAMRGVWLYLIFGMMVAISVTVPIFLINRERAMAAAKPLDAAGSLHAADVAGLAAVGLGAIAYAALTLLQGSQ
;
A
#
# COMPACT_ATOMS: atom_id res chain seq x y z
N MET A 1 22.70 7.57 -11.12
CA MET A 1 22.40 6.36 -10.32
C MET A 1 23.54 5.38 -10.43
N SER A 2 24.03 4.84 -9.29
CA SER A 2 24.99 3.75 -9.26
C SER A 2 24.45 2.47 -9.90
N VAL A 3 25.33 1.53 -10.30
CA VAL A 3 24.91 0.23 -10.86
C VAL A 3 24.03 -0.53 -9.85
N SER A 4 24.36 -0.53 -8.57
CA SER A 4 23.56 -1.16 -7.50
C SER A 4 22.12 -0.61 -7.44
N ARG A 5 21.93 0.70 -7.56
CA ARG A 5 20.58 1.30 -7.58
C ARG A 5 19.78 0.94 -8.83
N ARG A 6 20.43 0.77 -9.97
CA ARG A 6 19.76 0.32 -11.21
C ARG A 6 19.25 -1.12 -11.06
N VAL A 7 20.07 -2.00 -10.50
CA VAL A 7 19.69 -3.39 -10.22
C VAL A 7 18.52 -3.44 -9.24
N LEU A 8 18.56 -2.63 -8.19
CA LEU A 8 17.48 -2.55 -7.21
C LEU A 8 16.15 -2.07 -7.84
N CYS A 9 16.20 -1.02 -8.68
CA CYS A 9 15.02 -0.57 -9.40
C CYS A 9 14.47 -1.62 -10.39
N ALA A 10 15.35 -2.38 -11.04
CA ALA A 10 14.93 -3.49 -11.91
C ALA A 10 14.24 -4.60 -11.10
N ALA A 11 14.79 -4.97 -9.94
CA ALA A 11 14.18 -5.94 -9.03
C ALA A 11 12.78 -5.48 -8.57
N TYR A 12 12.64 -4.23 -8.16
CA TYR A 12 11.33 -3.67 -7.80
C TYR A 12 10.35 -3.68 -8.99
N GLY A 13 10.82 -3.40 -10.20
CA GLY A 13 10.00 -3.48 -11.40
C GLY A 13 9.47 -4.91 -11.65
N VAL A 14 10.34 -5.93 -11.52
CA VAL A 14 9.95 -7.33 -11.62
C VAL A 14 8.93 -7.70 -10.54
N ILE A 15 9.16 -7.32 -9.29
CA ILE A 15 8.23 -7.58 -8.19
C ILE A 15 6.86 -6.93 -8.47
N ALA A 16 6.82 -5.69 -8.94
CA ALA A 16 5.57 -5.01 -9.28
C ALA A 16 4.78 -5.77 -10.37
N VAL A 17 5.46 -6.23 -11.42
CA VAL A 17 4.82 -6.99 -12.51
C VAL A 17 4.27 -8.33 -11.98
N LEU A 18 5.07 -9.08 -11.23
CA LEU A 18 4.63 -10.35 -10.63
C LEU A 18 3.46 -10.14 -9.66
N ALA A 19 3.47 -9.07 -8.88
CA ALA A 19 2.38 -8.71 -7.99
C ALA A 19 1.08 -8.38 -8.76
N VAL A 20 1.16 -7.64 -9.86
CA VAL A 20 -0.02 -7.41 -10.73
C VAL A 20 -0.58 -8.73 -11.23
N ILE A 21 0.26 -9.59 -11.79
CA ILE A 21 -0.18 -10.88 -12.33
C ILE A 21 -0.81 -11.73 -11.23
N GLY A 22 -0.16 -11.84 -10.07
CA GLY A 22 -0.65 -12.66 -8.96
C GLY A 22 -1.93 -12.12 -8.32
N THR A 23 -2.05 -10.81 -8.10
CA THR A 23 -3.25 -10.22 -7.49
C THR A 23 -4.42 -10.12 -8.47
N TRP A 24 -4.19 -9.51 -9.63
CA TRP A 24 -5.26 -9.30 -10.61
C TRP A 24 -5.66 -10.57 -11.35
N GLY A 25 -4.76 -11.55 -11.51
CA GLY A 25 -5.14 -12.87 -12.02
C GLY A 25 -6.24 -13.52 -11.17
N ASN A 26 -6.19 -13.32 -9.85
CA ASN A 26 -7.24 -13.78 -8.93
C ASN A 26 -8.44 -12.85 -8.82
N ASN A 27 -8.30 -11.56 -9.17
CA ASN A 27 -9.37 -10.57 -9.07
C ASN A 27 -10.23 -10.47 -10.35
N LEU A 28 -9.77 -11.01 -11.49
CA LEU A 28 -10.51 -10.94 -12.76
C LEU A 28 -11.97 -11.45 -12.68
N PRO A 29 -12.30 -12.55 -11.97
CA PRO A 29 -13.68 -13.01 -11.84
C PRO A 29 -14.59 -11.97 -11.21
N TYR A 30 -14.08 -11.12 -10.31
CA TYR A 30 -14.86 -10.09 -9.62
C TYR A 30 -15.20 -8.87 -10.51
N LEU A 31 -14.59 -8.74 -11.68
CA LEU A 31 -15.02 -7.77 -12.67
C LEU A 31 -16.44 -8.08 -13.20
N GLN A 32 -16.86 -9.34 -13.17
CA GLN A 32 -18.18 -9.80 -13.58
C GLN A 32 -19.16 -9.90 -12.40
N SER A 33 -18.72 -10.46 -11.26
CA SER A 33 -19.57 -10.65 -10.07
C SER A 33 -19.73 -9.39 -9.20
N GLY A 34 -18.87 -8.38 -9.42
CA GLY A 34 -18.93 -7.10 -8.76
C GLY A 34 -18.05 -6.97 -7.52
N PHE A 35 -17.76 -5.74 -7.16
CA PHE A 35 -16.87 -5.38 -6.06
C PHE A 35 -17.39 -5.85 -4.67
N ALA A 36 -18.71 -5.93 -4.51
CA ALA A 36 -19.32 -6.42 -3.27
C ALA A 36 -19.01 -7.92 -3.03
N ALA A 37 -19.00 -8.73 -4.08
CA ALA A 37 -18.66 -10.15 -3.98
C ALA A 37 -17.21 -10.35 -3.52
N PHE A 38 -16.26 -9.54 -4.02
CA PHE A 38 -14.88 -9.57 -3.54
C PHE A 38 -14.81 -9.38 -2.02
N TRP A 39 -15.48 -8.37 -1.48
CA TRP A 39 -15.47 -8.10 -0.03
C TRP A 39 -16.18 -9.17 0.79
N GLN A 40 -17.25 -9.77 0.26
CA GLN A 40 -17.91 -10.89 0.92
C GLN A 40 -16.97 -12.11 1.02
N ASP A 41 -16.20 -12.40 -0.03
CA ASP A 41 -15.27 -13.51 -0.04
C ASP A 41 -14.07 -13.29 0.90
N THR A 42 -13.65 -12.05 1.16
CA THR A 42 -12.66 -11.78 2.23
C THR A 42 -13.17 -12.13 3.62
N LEU A 43 -14.48 -12.22 3.81
CA LEU A 43 -15.14 -12.58 5.08
C LEU A 43 -15.55 -14.06 5.14
N ALA A 44 -15.36 -14.83 4.07
CA ALA A 44 -15.91 -16.17 3.91
C ALA A 44 -15.44 -17.19 4.96
N ASN A 45 -14.19 -17.10 5.44
CA ASN A 45 -13.64 -18.01 6.42
C ASN A 45 -12.60 -17.33 7.33
N PRO A 46 -12.25 -17.96 8.49
CA PRO A 46 -11.31 -17.37 9.45
C PRO A 46 -9.93 -17.05 8.86
N ALA A 47 -9.41 -17.87 7.95
CA ALA A 47 -8.10 -17.64 7.34
C ALA A 47 -8.12 -16.40 6.43
N SER A 48 -9.14 -16.26 5.60
CA SER A 48 -9.36 -15.11 4.73
C SER A 48 -9.46 -13.80 5.54
N ARG A 49 -10.25 -13.82 6.62
CA ARG A 49 -10.40 -12.69 7.55
C ARG A 49 -9.07 -12.30 8.20
N SER A 50 -8.33 -13.28 8.72
CA SER A 50 -7.03 -13.06 9.37
C SER A 50 -6.03 -12.40 8.43
N ILE A 51 -5.87 -12.93 7.21
CA ILE A 51 -4.97 -12.40 6.19
C ILE A 51 -5.37 -10.97 5.79
N THR A 52 -6.68 -10.72 5.62
CA THR A 52 -7.16 -9.40 5.22
C THR A 52 -6.92 -8.36 6.30
N VAL A 53 -7.14 -8.70 7.58
CA VAL A 53 -6.84 -7.82 8.72
C VAL A 53 -5.34 -7.52 8.79
N ASP A 54 -4.49 -8.54 8.65
CA ASP A 54 -3.03 -8.37 8.66
C ASP A 54 -2.57 -7.42 7.54
N ILE A 55 -3.06 -7.63 6.33
CA ILE A 55 -2.74 -6.75 5.18
C ILE A 55 -3.22 -5.31 5.43
N PHE A 56 -4.36 -5.08 6.05
CA PHE A 56 -4.83 -3.71 6.34
C PHE A 56 -3.91 -2.97 7.32
N PHE A 57 -3.52 -3.62 8.42
CA PHE A 57 -2.61 -3.00 9.37
C PHE A 57 -1.21 -2.83 8.79
N LEU A 58 -0.70 -3.79 8.05
CA LEU A 58 0.57 -3.66 7.34
C LEU A 58 0.52 -2.49 6.33
N THR A 59 -0.57 -2.38 5.57
CA THR A 59 -0.79 -1.28 4.62
C THR A 59 -0.77 0.07 5.34
N LEU A 60 -1.42 0.20 6.49
CA LEU A 60 -1.42 1.43 7.28
C LEU A 60 0.00 1.83 7.70
N VAL A 61 0.78 0.89 8.24
CA VAL A 61 2.19 1.14 8.63
C VAL A 61 3.02 1.58 7.43
N VAL A 62 2.88 0.88 6.30
CA VAL A 62 3.58 1.21 5.06
C VAL A 62 3.17 2.59 4.54
N PHE A 63 1.90 2.95 4.61
CA PHE A 63 1.43 4.28 4.18
C PHE A 63 1.99 5.40 5.05
N VAL A 64 2.02 5.22 6.37
CA VAL A 64 2.69 6.18 7.28
C VAL A 64 4.15 6.37 6.84
N TRP A 65 4.87 5.27 6.65
CA TRP A 65 6.26 5.32 6.20
C TRP A 65 6.41 5.99 4.83
N MET A 66 5.56 5.68 3.85
CA MET A 66 5.61 6.28 2.51
C MET A 66 5.40 7.79 2.55
N VAL A 67 4.46 8.27 3.38
CA VAL A 67 4.22 9.72 3.55
C VAL A 67 5.42 10.40 4.17
N LEU A 68 5.96 9.87 5.27
CA LEU A 68 7.16 10.40 5.93
C LEU A 68 8.35 10.46 4.98
N GLU A 69 8.60 9.37 4.24
CA GLU A 69 9.72 9.27 3.32
C GLU A 69 9.55 10.21 2.11
N ALA A 70 8.32 10.32 1.57
CA ALA A 70 8.02 11.24 0.49
C ALA A 70 8.24 12.71 0.93
N ARG A 71 7.83 13.07 2.17
CA ARG A 71 8.08 14.40 2.72
C ARG A 71 9.57 14.67 2.90
N ARG A 72 10.31 13.68 3.43
CA ARG A 72 11.75 13.75 3.59
C ARG A 72 12.49 14.00 2.27
N LEU A 73 12.05 13.35 1.19
CA LEU A 73 12.69 13.42 -0.13
C LEU A 73 12.06 14.50 -1.05
N ALA A 74 11.15 15.33 -0.53
CA ALA A 74 10.39 16.31 -1.29
C ALA A 74 9.69 15.73 -2.53
N MET A 75 9.27 14.46 -2.45
CA MET A 75 8.51 13.78 -3.51
C MET A 75 7.09 14.31 -3.54
N ARG A 76 6.62 14.67 -4.74
CA ARG A 76 5.26 15.15 -4.94
C ARG A 76 4.31 13.99 -5.21
N GLY A 77 3.03 14.18 -4.87
CA GLY A 77 1.98 13.24 -5.27
C GLY A 77 1.98 11.92 -4.48
N VAL A 78 2.46 11.88 -3.22
CA VAL A 78 2.43 10.67 -2.38
C VAL A 78 1.02 10.07 -2.27
N TRP A 79 -0.01 10.90 -2.22
CA TRP A 79 -1.40 10.46 -2.16
C TRP A 79 -1.85 9.63 -3.38
N LEU A 80 -1.26 9.86 -4.55
CA LEU A 80 -1.53 9.02 -5.72
C LEU A 80 -1.08 7.57 -5.49
N TYR A 81 0.06 7.36 -4.81
CA TYR A 81 0.50 6.02 -4.44
C TYR A 81 -0.45 5.37 -3.43
N LEU A 82 -0.91 6.13 -2.42
CA LEU A 82 -1.83 5.60 -1.41
C LEU A 82 -3.16 5.18 -2.06
N ILE A 83 -3.74 6.05 -2.89
CA ILE A 83 -4.98 5.75 -3.62
C ILE A 83 -4.78 4.54 -4.55
N PHE A 84 -3.68 4.50 -5.29
CA PHE A 84 -3.38 3.37 -6.18
C PHE A 84 -3.16 2.07 -5.40
N GLY A 85 -2.53 2.15 -4.22
CA GLY A 85 -2.35 1.01 -3.31
C GLY A 85 -3.67 0.44 -2.79
N MET A 86 -4.65 1.31 -2.50
CA MET A 86 -5.99 0.90 -2.07
C MET A 86 -6.83 0.35 -3.22
N MET A 87 -6.70 0.91 -4.43
CA MET A 87 -7.54 0.56 -5.58
C MET A 87 -7.02 -0.63 -6.38
N VAL A 88 -5.71 -0.77 -6.49
CA VAL A 88 -5.08 -1.80 -7.31
C VAL A 88 -4.47 -2.90 -6.45
N ALA A 89 -3.41 -2.61 -5.75
CA ALA A 89 -2.78 -3.49 -4.76
C ALA A 89 -1.60 -2.78 -4.09
N ILE A 90 -1.45 -2.97 -2.80
CA ILE A 90 -0.30 -2.46 -2.03
C ILE A 90 1.02 -3.09 -2.50
N SER A 91 0.99 -4.38 -2.84
CA SER A 91 2.15 -5.14 -3.34
C SER A 91 2.68 -4.64 -4.69
N VAL A 92 1.86 -3.95 -5.48
CA VAL A 92 2.26 -3.29 -6.74
C VAL A 92 2.79 -1.88 -6.45
N THR A 93 2.09 -1.17 -5.59
CA THR A 93 2.35 0.26 -5.34
C THR A 93 3.67 0.49 -4.61
N VAL A 94 3.98 -0.34 -3.62
CA VAL A 94 5.22 -0.20 -2.83
C VAL A 94 6.47 -0.30 -3.72
N PRO A 95 6.63 -1.31 -4.58
CA PRO A 95 7.78 -1.36 -5.50
C PRO A 95 7.86 -0.14 -6.43
N ILE A 96 6.74 0.36 -6.94
CA ILE A 96 6.72 1.57 -7.79
C ILE A 96 7.18 2.79 -6.99
N PHE A 97 6.71 2.95 -5.75
CA PHE A 97 7.15 4.00 -4.85
C PHE A 97 8.66 3.90 -4.58
N LEU A 98 9.18 2.70 -4.31
CA LEU A 98 10.60 2.45 -4.06
C LEU A 98 11.47 2.80 -5.27
N ILE A 99 11.04 2.52 -6.50
CA ILE A 99 11.74 2.95 -7.72
C ILE A 99 11.85 4.48 -7.76
N ASN A 100 10.75 5.19 -7.50
CA ASN A 100 10.75 6.65 -7.53
C ASN A 100 11.52 7.24 -6.34
N ARG A 101 11.50 6.59 -5.18
CA ARG A 101 12.35 6.92 -4.04
C ARG A 101 13.84 6.81 -4.37
N GLU A 102 14.28 5.73 -5.01
CA GLU A 102 15.68 5.57 -5.45
C GLU A 102 16.11 6.67 -6.45
N ARG A 103 15.19 7.06 -7.34
CA ARG A 103 15.43 8.18 -8.27
C ARG A 103 15.53 9.52 -7.53
N ALA A 104 14.64 9.77 -6.57
CA ALA A 104 14.67 10.99 -5.76
C ALA A 104 15.95 11.08 -4.93
N MET A 105 16.38 10.00 -4.29
CA MET A 105 17.65 9.94 -3.56
C MET A 105 18.89 10.14 -4.47
N ALA A 106 18.80 9.73 -5.72
CA ALA A 106 19.88 9.96 -6.68
C ALA A 106 19.99 11.41 -7.14
N ALA A 107 18.88 12.16 -7.08
CA ALA A 107 18.78 13.57 -7.48
C ALA A 107 18.93 14.55 -6.31
N ALA A 108 18.75 14.10 -5.08
CA ALA A 108 18.78 14.94 -3.89
C ALA A 108 20.21 15.43 -3.58
N LYS A 109 20.31 16.72 -3.23
CA LYS A 109 21.45 17.29 -2.50
C LYS A 109 21.39 16.80 -1.04
N PRO A 110 22.48 16.95 -0.23
CA PRO A 110 22.45 16.53 1.19
C PRO A 110 21.17 17.00 1.90
N LEU A 111 20.49 16.08 2.56
CA LEU A 111 19.16 16.31 3.15
C LEU A 111 19.31 16.85 4.58
N ASP A 112 18.76 18.02 4.83
CA ASP A 112 18.90 18.73 6.11
C ASP A 112 17.74 18.49 7.10
N ALA A 113 16.69 17.71 6.77
CA ALA A 113 15.57 17.54 7.70
C ALA A 113 14.88 16.17 7.59
N ALA A 114 14.49 15.63 8.74
CA ALA A 114 13.50 14.56 8.82
C ALA A 114 12.15 15.07 8.28
N GLY A 115 11.53 14.34 7.38
CA GLY A 115 10.19 14.68 6.88
C GLY A 115 9.17 14.69 8.02
N SER A 116 8.36 15.76 8.11
CA SER A 116 7.27 15.86 9.06
C SER A 116 5.92 15.63 8.38
N LEU A 117 4.98 15.04 9.13
CA LEU A 117 3.60 14.88 8.68
C LEU A 117 2.88 16.22 8.72
N HIS A 118 2.15 16.56 7.67
CA HIS A 118 1.22 17.68 7.67
C HIS A 118 -0.13 17.24 8.26
N ALA A 119 -0.95 18.18 8.69
CA ALA A 119 -2.27 17.89 9.25
C ALA A 119 -3.15 17.05 8.28
N ALA A 120 -3.06 17.33 6.97
CA ALA A 120 -3.76 16.55 5.95
C ALA A 120 -3.27 15.09 5.87
N ASP A 121 -1.96 14.86 6.05
CA ASP A 121 -1.39 13.50 6.08
C ASP A 121 -1.92 12.73 7.29
N VAL A 122 -1.94 13.38 8.46
CA VAL A 122 -2.47 12.78 9.70
C VAL A 122 -3.95 12.44 9.53
N ALA A 123 -4.77 13.35 8.99
CA ALA A 123 -6.19 13.11 8.77
C ALA A 123 -6.44 11.95 7.80
N GLY A 124 -5.72 11.90 6.68
CA GLY A 124 -5.86 10.82 5.69
C GLY A 124 -5.41 9.46 6.22
N LEU A 125 -4.28 9.40 6.92
CA LEU A 125 -3.79 8.16 7.55
C LEU A 125 -4.73 7.70 8.68
N ALA A 126 -5.30 8.62 9.45
CA ALA A 126 -6.31 8.30 10.47
C ALA A 126 -7.56 7.69 9.84
N ALA A 127 -8.03 8.21 8.70
CA ALA A 127 -9.18 7.64 7.98
C ALA A 127 -8.91 6.19 7.52
N VAL A 128 -7.71 5.92 6.96
CA VAL A 128 -7.30 4.55 6.59
C VAL A 128 -7.23 3.65 7.83
N GLY A 129 -6.66 4.14 8.93
CA GLY A 129 -6.56 3.39 10.19
C GLY A 129 -7.93 3.05 10.80
N LEU A 130 -8.87 3.99 10.78
CA LEU A 130 -10.25 3.75 11.24
C LEU A 130 -10.94 2.68 10.37
N GLY A 131 -10.73 2.70 9.05
CA GLY A 131 -11.23 1.67 8.13
C GLY A 131 -10.69 0.28 8.48
N ALA A 132 -9.38 0.17 8.73
CA ALA A 132 -8.74 -1.08 9.13
C ALA A 132 -9.30 -1.62 10.47
N ILE A 133 -9.48 -0.73 11.48
CA ILE A 133 -10.06 -1.09 12.79
C ILE A 133 -11.51 -1.54 12.64
N ALA A 134 -12.31 -0.81 11.85
CA ALA A 134 -13.71 -1.16 11.60
C ALA A 134 -13.82 -2.55 10.93
N TYR A 135 -12.99 -2.83 9.92
CA TYR A 135 -12.95 -4.15 9.28
C TYR A 135 -12.54 -5.24 10.28
N ALA A 136 -11.50 -5.03 11.08
CA ALA A 136 -11.06 -5.97 12.10
C ALA A 136 -12.17 -6.27 13.13
N ALA A 137 -12.90 -5.23 13.58
CA ALA A 137 -14.04 -5.40 14.49
C ALA A 137 -15.16 -6.25 13.84
N LEU A 138 -15.49 -6.00 12.58
CA LEU A 138 -16.48 -6.80 11.84
C LEU A 138 -16.09 -8.28 11.77
N THR A 139 -14.82 -8.58 11.52
CA THR A 139 -14.34 -9.97 11.44
C THR A 139 -14.44 -10.69 12.78
N LEU A 140 -14.20 -10.00 13.89
CA LEU A 140 -14.34 -10.57 15.24
C LEU A 140 -15.81 -10.86 15.59
N LEU A 141 -16.73 -9.95 15.25
CA LEU A 141 -18.16 -10.14 15.47
C LEU A 141 -18.73 -11.33 14.67
N GLN A 142 -18.24 -11.54 13.43
CA GLN A 142 -18.65 -12.71 12.62
C GLN A 142 -18.04 -14.02 13.11
N GLY A 143 -16.89 -13.99 13.79
CA GLY A 143 -16.24 -15.17 14.34
C GLY A 143 -16.88 -15.69 15.62
N SER A 144 -17.74 -14.90 16.25
CA SER A 144 -18.45 -15.23 17.51
C SER A 144 -19.83 -15.88 17.29
N GLN A 145 -20.27 -16.04 16.04
CA GLN A 145 -21.52 -16.72 15.65
C GLN A 145 -21.21 -18.13 15.11
#